data_dc94c97e0a667e9b35ef7c925d8dfe30
#
_entry.id   dc94c97e0a667e9b35ef7c925d8dfe30
#
_cell.length_a   1.000
_cell.length_b   1.000
_cell.length_c   1.000
_cell.angle_alpha   90.00
_cell.angle_beta   90.00
_cell.angle_gamma   90.00
#
_symmetry.space_group_name_H-M   'P 1'
#
loop_
_entity.id
_entity.type
_entity.pdbx_description
1 polymer ?
#
loop_
_entity_poly.entity_id
_entity_poly.type
_entity_poly.pdbx_seq_one_letter_code
_entity_poly.pdbx_strand_id
1 'polypeptide(L)'
;MRRNIGIFVDNLNVYQWNILKGIFAYAEKNNINLYCVVGKPLNSPFDYEKSANKIYYLISKKDINGLIIFTSALSSHTPNEEIVRFCKLFSEEIPIVSIGLPLEKVPSFSVDNIKGFRELLTHLIEDHGYTKFAFITGPMDNIEARIRYKVFMEVMSKYDIKVPEDHIYYGNFLHEAGKEAIRTFFDERKIRPEIIVSSNDDMALSAIEELKKRNFLIPEDIKITGFDDVEEASFITPPLTTVRQPLFEMGEKAIKTLMEIIEGREVQNIEPLPTKLIIRDSCGCKYSALDRAKVEVKKINLNFGLEKLEKLKEEFIKVANEVPYDLEKDEILNLYENFLKSLKEKAPEPFLNYLQKLLKIKELINPQLGYFQDYISILRRFLIYYIEKEDLIFAENLWHQARVMISDYAERSQGYQKARLEEDFQELTGFGINLISSFDKSSIINSLKENLPNLGIKSFYIIEQEDSQNKKNLLFGLSEDSEYKDIDFSNGLIPKNVLPKRRFTYIVEPLYFQDTFFGYALFEFSNLHRFFYEILRAQISSGIQGARLFEERKEYENQLIEHIKELSILNEIGNTITSSIELELIWDLVSSKIANLFDYNVFYLILLDEEKDLLDIKVKKVQKRKRKTFRFG
;
A
#
# COMPACT_ATOMS: atom_id res chain seq x y z
N MET A 1 -12.99 21.15 16.97
CA MET A 1 -12.50 19.74 17.05
C MET A 1 -12.08 19.33 15.67
N ARG A 2 -10.92 18.66 15.48
CA ARG A 2 -10.51 18.17 14.16
C ARG A 2 -11.50 17.12 13.66
N ARG A 3 -11.72 17.08 12.35
CA ARG A 3 -12.49 16.01 11.73
C ARG A 3 -11.62 14.78 11.56
N ASN A 4 -12.18 13.62 11.79
CA ASN A 4 -11.56 12.32 11.58
C ASN A 4 -12.18 11.69 10.34
N ILE A 5 -11.38 11.32 9.35
CA ILE A 5 -11.82 10.69 8.11
C ILE A 5 -11.26 9.29 8.03
N GLY A 6 -12.13 8.32 7.77
CA GLY A 6 -11.75 6.95 7.45
C GLY A 6 -11.50 6.78 5.95
N ILE A 7 -10.59 5.88 5.62
CA ILE A 7 -10.30 5.51 4.23
C ILE A 7 -10.20 3.99 4.20
N PHE A 8 -10.94 3.31 3.32
CA PHE A 8 -10.86 1.87 3.13
C PHE A 8 -10.17 1.54 1.82
N VAL A 9 -9.08 0.78 1.91
CA VAL A 9 -8.28 0.27 0.78
C VAL A 9 -8.01 -1.22 0.97
N ASP A 10 -7.82 -1.96 -0.13
CA ASP A 10 -7.49 -3.39 -0.09
C ASP A 10 -5.98 -3.66 0.03
N ASN A 11 -5.14 -2.72 -0.39
CA ASN A 11 -3.69 -2.77 -0.27
C ASN A 11 -3.07 -1.37 -0.47
N LEU A 12 -1.75 -1.26 -0.36
CA LEU A 12 -0.98 -0.03 -0.59
C LEU A 12 -0.13 -0.12 -1.87
N ASN A 13 -0.69 -0.60 -2.99
CA ASN A 13 0.01 -0.63 -4.27
C ASN A 13 0.24 0.79 -4.83
N VAL A 14 1.01 0.91 -5.94
CA VAL A 14 1.37 2.22 -6.54
C VAL A 14 0.15 3.04 -6.91
N TYR A 15 -0.86 2.41 -7.51
CA TYR A 15 -2.09 3.05 -7.95
C TYR A 15 -2.84 3.72 -6.78
N GLN A 16 -3.13 2.93 -5.74
CA GLN A 16 -3.84 3.43 -4.56
C GLN A 16 -3.02 4.42 -3.77
N TRP A 17 -1.71 4.19 -3.68
CA TRP A 17 -0.81 5.10 -2.99
C TRP A 17 -0.79 6.50 -3.59
N ASN A 18 -0.84 6.62 -4.92
CA ASN A 18 -0.90 7.92 -5.58
C ASN A 18 -2.22 8.68 -5.29
N ILE A 19 -3.33 7.96 -5.16
CA ILE A 19 -4.60 8.55 -4.72
C ILE A 19 -4.50 8.99 -3.25
N LEU A 20 -3.94 8.11 -2.39
CA LEU A 20 -3.75 8.40 -0.96
C LEU A 20 -2.85 9.63 -0.74
N LYS A 21 -1.79 9.82 -1.54
CA LYS A 21 -0.95 11.02 -1.49
C LYS A 21 -1.78 12.30 -1.67
N GLY A 22 -2.74 12.32 -2.58
CA GLY A 22 -3.66 13.45 -2.78
C GLY A 22 -4.54 13.69 -1.56
N ILE A 23 -5.11 12.62 -0.99
CA ILE A 23 -5.91 12.68 0.24
C ILE A 23 -5.06 13.21 1.41
N PHE A 24 -3.85 12.68 1.59
CA PHE A 24 -2.95 13.05 2.69
C PHE A 24 -2.52 14.52 2.59
N ALA A 25 -2.17 14.99 1.39
CA ALA A 25 -1.78 16.38 1.15
C ALA A 25 -2.92 17.35 1.48
N TYR A 26 -4.15 17.06 1.05
CA TYR A 26 -5.31 17.87 1.39
C TYR A 26 -5.60 17.86 2.90
N ALA A 27 -5.53 16.69 3.54
CA ALA A 27 -5.77 16.54 4.97
C ALA A 27 -4.71 17.29 5.81
N GLU A 28 -3.46 17.28 5.38
CA GLU A 28 -2.38 18.04 6.03
C GLU A 28 -2.64 19.53 5.97
N LYS A 29 -2.93 20.06 4.78
CA LYS A 29 -3.23 21.47 4.55
C LYS A 29 -4.45 21.95 5.35
N ASN A 30 -5.45 21.08 5.55
CA ASN A 30 -6.73 21.43 6.19
C ASN A 30 -6.86 20.91 7.63
N ASN A 31 -5.78 20.44 8.25
CA ASN A 31 -5.73 19.98 9.65
C ASN A 31 -6.76 18.88 9.97
N ILE A 32 -6.87 17.86 9.09
CA ILE A 32 -7.79 16.72 9.18
C ILE A 32 -7.03 15.48 9.65
N ASN A 33 -7.59 14.71 10.58
CA ASN A 33 -7.06 13.42 11.01
C ASN A 33 -7.52 12.32 10.06
N LEU A 34 -6.65 11.35 9.77
CA LEU A 34 -6.93 10.24 8.87
C LEU A 34 -6.70 8.89 9.55
N TYR A 35 -7.59 7.94 9.25
CA TYR A 35 -7.43 6.51 9.50
C TYR A 35 -7.52 5.77 8.16
N CYS A 36 -6.37 5.39 7.60
CA CYS A 36 -6.28 4.58 6.39
C CYS A 36 -6.31 3.10 6.79
N VAL A 37 -7.45 2.46 6.64
CA VAL A 37 -7.68 1.05 7.00
C VAL A 37 -7.35 0.19 5.79
N VAL A 38 -6.34 -0.64 5.95
CA VAL A 38 -5.83 -1.53 4.90
C VAL A 38 -6.36 -2.93 5.16
N GLY A 39 -7.28 -3.39 4.35
CA GLY A 39 -7.78 -4.76 4.38
C GLY A 39 -7.28 -5.56 3.19
N LYS A 40 -8.19 -6.30 2.58
CA LYS A 40 -7.99 -7.04 1.32
C LYS A 40 -9.27 -6.93 0.47
N PRO A 41 -9.26 -7.36 -0.80
CA PRO A 41 -10.48 -7.40 -1.60
C PRO A 41 -11.60 -8.17 -0.90
N LEU A 42 -12.84 -7.69 -1.02
CA LEU A 42 -13.98 -8.40 -0.45
C LEU A 42 -14.19 -9.72 -1.20
N ASN A 43 -14.69 -10.75 -0.49
CA ASN A 43 -14.94 -12.09 -1.03
C ASN A 43 -13.72 -12.73 -1.72
N SER A 44 -12.52 -12.35 -1.29
CA SER A 44 -11.31 -13.01 -1.78
C SER A 44 -11.42 -14.54 -1.65
N PRO A 45 -10.91 -15.32 -2.61
CA PRO A 45 -10.87 -16.77 -2.52
C PRO A 45 -9.92 -17.28 -1.44
N PHE A 46 -9.05 -16.43 -0.90
CA PHE A 46 -8.04 -16.78 0.10
C PHE A 46 -8.56 -16.53 1.53
N ASP A 47 -8.57 -17.56 2.37
CA ASP A 47 -9.13 -17.46 3.73
C ASP A 47 -8.39 -16.46 4.63
N TYR A 48 -7.06 -16.35 4.47
CA TYR A 48 -6.27 -15.35 5.20
C TYR A 48 -6.68 -13.90 4.85
N GLU A 49 -7.09 -13.63 3.62
CA GLU A 49 -7.58 -12.32 3.19
C GLU A 49 -8.97 -12.01 3.77
N LYS A 50 -9.84 -13.03 3.90
CA LYS A 50 -11.13 -12.87 4.56
C LYS A 50 -10.96 -12.49 6.03
N SER A 51 -9.98 -13.09 6.71
CA SER A 51 -9.67 -12.77 8.11
C SER A 51 -9.18 -11.32 8.26
N ALA A 52 -8.37 -10.84 7.31
CA ALA A 52 -7.94 -9.44 7.29
C ALA A 52 -9.11 -8.46 7.17
N ASN A 53 -10.16 -8.81 6.42
CA ASN A 53 -11.30 -7.94 6.16
C ASN A 53 -12.18 -7.65 7.39
N LYS A 54 -12.00 -8.38 8.51
CA LYS A 54 -12.64 -8.05 9.79
C LYS A 54 -12.36 -6.61 10.21
N ILE A 55 -11.21 -6.06 9.80
CA ILE A 55 -10.79 -4.69 10.15
C ILE A 55 -11.78 -3.61 9.67
N TYR A 56 -12.44 -3.79 8.54
CA TYR A 56 -13.40 -2.82 8.01
C TYR A 56 -14.61 -2.63 8.94
N TYR A 57 -14.99 -3.66 9.68
CA TYR A 57 -16.13 -3.65 10.59
C TYR A 57 -15.81 -3.10 11.99
N LEU A 58 -14.53 -2.78 12.25
CA LEU A 58 -14.10 -2.25 13.56
C LEU A 58 -14.28 -0.75 13.67
N ILE A 59 -14.38 -0.04 12.54
CA ILE A 59 -14.53 1.41 12.50
C ILE A 59 -16.01 1.80 12.55
N SER A 60 -16.35 2.87 13.26
CA SER A 60 -17.72 3.31 13.48
C SER A 60 -17.85 4.83 13.42
N LYS A 61 -19.08 5.33 13.43
CA LYS A 61 -19.41 6.78 13.55
C LYS A 61 -18.84 7.45 14.81
N LYS A 62 -18.42 6.67 15.81
CA LYS A 62 -17.77 7.21 17.01
C LYS A 62 -16.32 7.56 16.75
N ASP A 63 -15.70 6.93 15.75
CA ASP A 63 -14.30 7.09 15.39
C ASP A 63 -14.11 8.14 14.31
N ILE A 64 -15.01 8.18 13.31
CA ILE A 64 -14.87 8.98 12.10
C ILE A 64 -16.12 9.82 11.81
N ASN A 65 -15.92 10.92 11.08
CA ASN A 65 -16.98 11.85 10.65
C ASN A 65 -17.42 11.61 9.20
N GLY A 66 -16.63 10.86 8.43
CA GLY A 66 -16.88 10.51 7.05
C GLY A 66 -15.92 9.43 6.57
N LEU A 67 -16.23 8.80 5.44
CA LEU A 67 -15.48 7.65 4.94
C LEU A 67 -15.27 7.75 3.43
N ILE A 68 -14.05 7.49 2.98
CA ILE A 68 -13.70 7.31 1.57
C ILE A 68 -13.48 5.81 1.35
N ILE A 69 -14.14 5.23 0.34
CA ILE A 69 -14.04 3.81 0.03
C ILE A 69 -13.49 3.63 -1.38
N PHE A 70 -12.40 2.87 -1.53
CA PHE A 70 -11.81 2.50 -2.81
C PHE A 70 -12.59 1.31 -3.39
N THR A 71 -13.77 1.60 -3.90
CA THR A 71 -14.77 0.58 -4.27
C THR A 71 -14.34 -0.31 -5.42
N SER A 72 -13.63 0.20 -6.44
CA SER A 72 -13.15 -0.65 -7.54
C SER A 72 -12.07 -1.63 -7.07
N ALA A 73 -11.22 -1.24 -6.14
CA ALA A 73 -10.20 -2.11 -5.57
C ALA A 73 -10.81 -3.21 -4.68
N LEU A 74 -11.73 -2.82 -3.80
CA LEU A 74 -12.44 -3.77 -2.92
C LEU A 74 -13.32 -4.77 -3.69
N SER A 75 -13.74 -4.44 -4.93
CA SER A 75 -14.65 -5.27 -5.73
C SER A 75 -13.96 -6.28 -6.63
N SER A 76 -12.65 -6.49 -6.53
CA SER A 76 -11.89 -7.37 -7.45
C SER A 76 -12.44 -8.81 -7.51
N HIS A 77 -13.10 -9.28 -6.45
CA HIS A 77 -13.73 -10.61 -6.36
C HIS A 77 -15.20 -10.53 -5.92
N THR A 78 -15.83 -9.36 -6.10
CA THR A 78 -17.16 -9.12 -5.50
C THR A 78 -18.08 -8.45 -6.53
N PRO A 79 -19.28 -9.01 -6.76
CA PRO A 79 -20.30 -8.38 -7.60
C PRO A 79 -20.64 -6.97 -7.11
N ASN A 80 -20.96 -6.06 -8.04
CA ASN A 80 -21.29 -4.67 -7.71
C ASN A 80 -22.41 -4.52 -6.68
N GLU A 81 -23.39 -5.42 -6.67
CA GLU A 81 -24.52 -5.40 -5.73
C GLU A 81 -24.04 -5.60 -4.27
N GLU A 82 -23.03 -6.42 -4.07
CA GLU A 82 -22.48 -6.65 -2.72
C GLU A 82 -21.62 -5.49 -2.26
N ILE A 83 -20.87 -4.83 -3.16
CA ILE A 83 -20.19 -3.57 -2.84
C ILE A 83 -21.19 -2.49 -2.42
N VAL A 84 -22.31 -2.38 -3.12
CA VAL A 84 -23.38 -1.45 -2.74
C VAL A 84 -23.91 -1.78 -1.34
N ARG A 85 -24.11 -3.08 -1.02
CA ARG A 85 -24.53 -3.50 0.33
C ARG A 85 -23.49 -3.16 1.38
N PHE A 86 -22.22 -3.42 1.09
CA PHE A 86 -21.12 -3.07 1.99
C PHE A 86 -21.08 -1.56 2.27
N CYS A 87 -21.16 -0.72 1.24
CA CYS A 87 -21.20 0.72 1.41
C CYS A 87 -22.42 1.20 2.22
N LYS A 88 -23.58 0.54 2.05
CA LYS A 88 -24.79 0.87 2.83
C LYS A 88 -24.64 0.68 4.33
N LEU A 89 -23.81 -0.28 4.78
CA LEU A 89 -23.55 -0.48 6.21
C LEU A 89 -23.00 0.78 6.89
N PHE A 90 -22.34 1.64 6.13
CA PHE A 90 -21.72 2.86 6.65
C PHE A 90 -22.51 4.11 6.27
N SER A 91 -23.07 4.18 5.05
CA SER A 91 -23.73 5.38 4.52
C SER A 91 -24.99 5.80 5.26
N GLU A 92 -25.62 4.89 5.99
CA GLU A 92 -26.77 5.20 6.86
C GLU A 92 -26.36 5.99 8.12
N GLU A 93 -25.08 5.92 8.51
CA GLU A 93 -24.58 6.51 9.74
C GLU A 93 -23.63 7.70 9.51
N ILE A 94 -22.87 7.68 8.42
CA ILE A 94 -21.83 8.68 8.10
C ILE A 94 -21.81 9.00 6.60
N PRO A 95 -21.42 10.23 6.20
CA PRO A 95 -21.18 10.56 4.80
C PRO A 95 -20.08 9.69 4.20
N ILE A 96 -20.30 9.20 2.98
CA ILE A 96 -19.31 8.42 2.24
C ILE A 96 -19.04 9.01 0.85
N VAL A 97 -17.83 8.77 0.35
CA VAL A 97 -17.40 9.04 -1.03
C VAL A 97 -16.79 7.76 -1.59
N SER A 98 -17.16 7.42 -2.83
CA SER A 98 -16.64 6.26 -3.56
C SER A 98 -15.49 6.67 -4.48
N ILE A 99 -14.45 5.83 -4.56
CA ILE A 99 -13.39 5.94 -5.58
C ILE A 99 -13.43 4.66 -6.44
N GLY A 100 -13.61 4.85 -7.74
CA GLY A 100 -13.64 3.81 -8.76
C GLY A 100 -15.03 3.49 -9.25
N LEU A 101 -15.89 2.85 -8.45
CA LEU A 101 -17.22 2.48 -8.91
C LEU A 101 -18.24 3.62 -8.73
N PRO A 102 -19.02 3.95 -9.77
CA PRO A 102 -20.18 4.83 -9.62
C PRO A 102 -21.26 4.12 -8.80
N LEU A 103 -21.61 4.67 -7.66
CA LEU A 103 -22.65 4.19 -6.78
C LEU A 103 -23.85 5.14 -6.80
N GLU A 104 -25.06 4.57 -6.80
CA GLU A 104 -26.27 5.38 -6.73
C GLU A 104 -26.35 6.17 -5.41
N LYS A 105 -26.61 7.49 -5.49
CA LYS A 105 -26.71 8.41 -4.34
C LYS A 105 -25.43 8.59 -3.51
N VAL A 106 -24.30 8.11 -3.99
CA VAL A 106 -22.99 8.32 -3.36
C VAL A 106 -22.09 9.06 -4.33
N PRO A 107 -21.53 10.21 -3.96
CA PRO A 107 -20.54 10.89 -4.78
C PRO A 107 -19.39 9.95 -5.12
N SER A 108 -19.17 9.74 -6.41
CA SER A 108 -18.25 8.72 -6.90
C SER A 108 -17.25 9.32 -7.86
N PHE A 109 -15.97 9.14 -7.56
CA PHE A 109 -14.87 9.57 -8.42
C PHE A 109 -14.39 8.40 -9.27
N SER A 110 -14.35 8.60 -10.57
CA SER A 110 -13.82 7.66 -11.55
C SER A 110 -12.97 8.38 -12.58
N VAL A 111 -12.27 7.65 -13.41
CA VAL A 111 -11.51 8.19 -14.54
C VAL A 111 -12.22 7.90 -15.86
N ASP A 112 -11.98 8.73 -16.85
CA ASP A 112 -12.41 8.47 -18.21
C ASP A 112 -11.55 7.35 -18.84
N ASN A 113 -12.02 6.12 -18.69
CA ASN A 113 -11.38 4.93 -19.24
C ASN A 113 -11.50 4.84 -20.78
N ILE A 114 -12.27 5.72 -21.42
CA ILE A 114 -12.61 5.62 -22.86
C ILE A 114 -11.67 6.49 -23.69
N LYS A 115 -11.59 7.78 -23.37
CA LYS A 115 -10.92 8.76 -24.22
C LYS A 115 -9.44 8.48 -24.37
N GLY A 116 -8.68 8.45 -23.26
CA GLY A 116 -7.24 8.23 -23.31
C GLY A 116 -6.85 6.87 -23.87
N PHE A 117 -7.63 5.82 -23.56
CA PHE A 117 -7.36 4.50 -24.10
C PHE A 117 -7.67 4.41 -25.62
N ARG A 118 -8.73 5.09 -26.07
CA ARG A 118 -9.04 5.22 -27.51
C ARG A 118 -7.93 6.00 -28.24
N GLU A 119 -7.43 7.08 -27.64
CA GLU A 119 -6.31 7.86 -28.19
C GLU A 119 -5.05 6.99 -28.32
N LEU A 120 -4.74 6.16 -27.32
CA LEU A 120 -3.63 5.20 -27.37
C LEU A 120 -3.78 4.25 -28.55
N LEU A 121 -4.92 3.58 -28.66
CA LEU A 121 -5.17 2.59 -29.74
C LEU A 121 -5.14 3.25 -31.13
N THR A 122 -5.72 4.44 -31.26
CA THR A 122 -5.70 5.21 -32.51
C THR A 122 -4.28 5.57 -32.92
N HIS A 123 -3.46 6.03 -31.97
CA HIS A 123 -2.03 6.30 -32.18
C HIS A 123 -1.27 5.07 -32.71
N LEU A 124 -1.53 3.88 -32.11
CA LEU A 124 -0.88 2.65 -32.54
C LEU A 124 -1.27 2.23 -33.97
N ILE A 125 -2.48 2.54 -34.39
CA ILE A 125 -2.99 2.18 -35.73
C ILE A 125 -2.64 3.26 -36.75
N GLU A 126 -2.93 4.55 -36.48
CA GLU A 126 -2.79 5.61 -37.48
C GLU A 126 -1.33 6.07 -37.63
N ASP A 127 -0.58 6.19 -36.53
CA ASP A 127 0.79 6.69 -36.60
C ASP A 127 1.82 5.59 -36.87
N HIS A 128 1.55 4.35 -36.43
CA HIS A 128 2.48 3.21 -36.58
C HIS A 128 2.02 2.16 -37.60
N GLY A 129 0.73 2.09 -37.93
CA GLY A 129 0.19 1.12 -38.91
C GLY A 129 0.14 -0.33 -38.40
N TYR A 130 0.12 -0.56 -37.08
CA TYR A 130 0.05 -1.93 -36.54
C TYR A 130 -1.29 -2.58 -36.83
N THR A 131 -1.23 -3.87 -37.16
CA THR A 131 -2.41 -4.67 -37.52
C THR A 131 -2.53 -6.00 -36.73
N LYS A 132 -1.44 -6.45 -36.09
CA LYS A 132 -1.40 -7.69 -35.30
C LYS A 132 -1.30 -7.39 -33.82
N PHE A 133 -2.44 -7.25 -33.18
CA PHE A 133 -2.54 -6.93 -31.78
C PHE A 133 -2.67 -8.18 -30.91
N ALA A 134 -2.09 -8.15 -29.70
CA ALA A 134 -2.51 -8.97 -28.58
C ALA A 134 -2.94 -8.06 -27.43
N PHE A 135 -3.85 -8.53 -26.58
CA PHE A 135 -4.41 -7.75 -25.49
C PHE A 135 -4.36 -8.51 -24.17
N ILE A 136 -3.79 -7.89 -23.14
CA ILE A 136 -3.83 -8.37 -21.75
C ILE A 136 -4.91 -7.58 -21.03
N THR A 137 -6.06 -8.21 -20.75
CA THR A 137 -7.17 -7.55 -20.06
C THR A 137 -6.92 -7.51 -18.57
N GLY A 138 -7.71 -6.68 -17.83
CA GLY A 138 -7.90 -6.88 -16.38
C GLY A 138 -8.96 -7.95 -16.11
N PRO A 139 -9.30 -8.18 -14.81
CA PRO A 139 -10.33 -9.14 -14.42
C PRO A 139 -11.70 -8.71 -14.96
N MET A 140 -12.41 -9.62 -15.61
CA MET A 140 -13.67 -9.29 -16.31
C MET A 140 -14.83 -8.98 -15.35
N ASP A 141 -14.69 -9.26 -14.06
CA ASP A 141 -15.63 -8.81 -13.03
C ASP A 141 -15.45 -7.32 -12.68
N ASN A 142 -14.29 -6.75 -12.98
CA ASN A 142 -14.01 -5.32 -12.78
C ASN A 142 -14.61 -4.47 -13.92
N ILE A 143 -15.33 -3.40 -13.56
CA ILE A 143 -16.01 -2.53 -14.53
C ILE A 143 -15.03 -1.78 -15.45
N GLU A 144 -13.89 -1.32 -14.92
CA GLU A 144 -12.89 -0.59 -15.70
C GLU A 144 -12.21 -1.50 -16.72
N ALA A 145 -11.90 -2.74 -16.33
CA ALA A 145 -11.39 -3.77 -17.26
C ALA A 145 -12.36 -4.04 -18.40
N ARG A 146 -13.65 -4.18 -18.09
CA ARG A 146 -14.71 -4.36 -19.12
C ARG A 146 -14.82 -3.17 -20.06
N ILE A 147 -14.73 -1.94 -19.54
CA ILE A 147 -14.78 -0.72 -20.36
C ILE A 147 -13.57 -0.71 -21.31
N ARG A 148 -12.35 -0.93 -20.81
CA ARG A 148 -11.13 -0.97 -21.65
C ARG A 148 -11.20 -2.08 -22.69
N TYR A 149 -11.67 -3.27 -22.31
CA TYR A 149 -11.89 -4.38 -23.26
C TYR A 149 -12.87 -3.98 -24.37
N LYS A 150 -14.00 -3.39 -24.01
CA LYS A 150 -15.01 -2.93 -24.97
C LYS A 150 -14.44 -1.88 -25.91
N VAL A 151 -13.73 -0.88 -25.39
CA VAL A 151 -13.07 0.16 -26.19
C VAL A 151 -12.03 -0.46 -27.14
N PHE A 152 -11.24 -1.43 -26.66
CA PHE A 152 -10.29 -2.14 -27.50
C PHE A 152 -11.01 -2.82 -28.70
N MET A 153 -12.03 -3.61 -28.44
CA MET A 153 -12.79 -4.31 -29.49
C MET A 153 -13.50 -3.34 -30.44
N GLU A 154 -14.08 -2.25 -29.94
CA GLU A 154 -14.70 -1.20 -30.76
C GLU A 154 -13.69 -0.54 -31.70
N VAL A 155 -12.50 -0.18 -31.22
CA VAL A 155 -11.47 0.44 -32.05
C VAL A 155 -10.94 -0.55 -33.09
N MET A 156 -10.63 -1.79 -32.70
CA MET A 156 -10.18 -2.82 -33.64
C MET A 156 -11.22 -3.03 -34.76
N SER A 157 -12.49 -3.12 -34.40
CA SER A 157 -13.59 -3.25 -35.38
C SER A 157 -13.71 -2.03 -36.30
N LYS A 158 -13.54 -0.83 -35.79
CA LYS A 158 -13.59 0.43 -36.60
C LYS A 158 -12.52 0.46 -37.69
N TYR A 159 -11.35 -0.14 -37.45
CA TYR A 159 -10.23 -0.18 -38.40
C TYR A 159 -10.13 -1.53 -39.14
N ASP A 160 -11.17 -2.36 -39.11
CA ASP A 160 -11.22 -3.69 -39.73
C ASP A 160 -10.08 -4.62 -39.30
N ILE A 161 -9.55 -4.44 -38.10
CA ILE A 161 -8.49 -5.28 -37.52
C ILE A 161 -9.15 -6.46 -36.77
N LYS A 162 -8.83 -7.68 -37.21
CA LYS A 162 -9.30 -8.89 -36.54
C LYS A 162 -8.36 -9.29 -35.41
N VAL A 163 -8.89 -9.39 -34.20
CA VAL A 163 -8.18 -9.91 -33.03
C VAL A 163 -8.81 -11.26 -32.66
N PRO A 164 -8.16 -12.39 -32.98
CA PRO A 164 -8.62 -13.69 -32.56
C PRO A 164 -8.63 -13.87 -31.04
N GLU A 165 -9.47 -14.74 -30.52
CA GLU A 165 -9.59 -14.99 -29.07
C GLU A 165 -8.28 -15.47 -28.43
N ASP A 166 -7.45 -16.21 -29.16
CA ASP A 166 -6.14 -16.65 -28.72
C ASP A 166 -5.12 -15.51 -28.57
N HIS A 167 -5.40 -14.33 -29.12
CA HIS A 167 -4.63 -13.09 -28.90
C HIS A 167 -5.06 -12.30 -27.66
N ILE A 168 -6.07 -12.76 -26.91
CA ILE A 168 -6.56 -12.13 -25.69
C ILE A 168 -6.17 -12.98 -24.48
N TYR A 169 -5.50 -12.37 -23.52
CA TYR A 169 -5.20 -12.96 -22.22
C TYR A 169 -6.03 -12.27 -21.14
N TYR A 170 -6.78 -13.05 -20.35
CA TYR A 170 -7.60 -12.55 -19.26
C TYR A 170 -6.77 -12.45 -17.98
N GLY A 171 -6.23 -11.27 -17.73
CA GLY A 171 -5.40 -10.95 -16.56
C GLY A 171 -6.22 -10.53 -15.34
N ASN A 172 -5.51 -10.09 -14.31
CA ASN A 172 -6.08 -9.75 -13.00
C ASN A 172 -5.54 -8.42 -12.41
N PHE A 173 -4.89 -7.58 -13.22
CA PHE A 173 -4.19 -6.35 -12.84
C PHE A 173 -2.92 -6.54 -11.98
N LEU A 174 -2.58 -7.76 -11.59
CA LEU A 174 -1.41 -8.05 -10.79
C LEU A 174 -0.18 -8.30 -11.67
N HIS A 175 0.98 -7.99 -11.11
CA HIS A 175 2.28 -8.08 -11.80
C HIS A 175 2.52 -9.44 -12.47
N GLU A 176 2.26 -10.56 -11.80
CA GLU A 176 2.54 -11.90 -12.34
C GLU A 176 1.73 -12.24 -13.59
N ALA A 177 0.51 -11.68 -13.74
CA ALA A 177 -0.32 -11.94 -14.89
C ALA A 177 0.30 -11.48 -16.23
N GLY A 178 1.15 -10.46 -16.22
CA GLY A 178 1.89 -10.04 -17.42
C GLY A 178 2.89 -11.08 -17.88
N LYS A 179 3.64 -11.71 -16.96
CA LYS A 179 4.57 -12.81 -17.28
C LYS A 179 3.84 -14.03 -17.80
N GLU A 180 2.73 -14.39 -17.15
CA GLU A 180 1.89 -15.50 -17.58
C GLU A 180 1.29 -15.27 -18.96
N ALA A 181 0.85 -14.04 -19.27
CA ALA A 181 0.38 -13.66 -20.59
C ALA A 181 1.44 -13.92 -21.68
N ILE A 182 2.69 -13.54 -21.43
CA ILE A 182 3.78 -13.78 -22.37
C ILE A 182 4.05 -15.28 -22.55
N ARG A 183 4.04 -16.08 -21.49
CA ARG A 183 4.16 -17.55 -21.58
C ARG A 183 3.01 -18.13 -22.40
N THR A 184 1.80 -17.73 -22.11
CA THR A 184 0.60 -18.19 -22.84
C THR A 184 0.66 -17.83 -24.32
N PHE A 185 0.99 -16.58 -24.67
CA PHE A 185 1.07 -16.16 -26.06
C PHE A 185 2.16 -16.89 -26.84
N PHE A 186 3.38 -16.96 -26.29
CA PHE A 186 4.55 -17.42 -27.03
C PHE A 186 4.80 -18.92 -26.92
N ASP A 187 4.53 -19.56 -25.79
CA ASP A 187 4.84 -20.97 -25.55
C ASP A 187 3.66 -21.89 -25.81
N GLU A 188 2.47 -21.50 -25.34
CA GLU A 188 1.26 -22.34 -25.47
C GLU A 188 0.55 -22.09 -26.80
N ARG A 189 0.19 -20.82 -27.07
CA ARG A 189 -0.59 -20.44 -28.28
C ARG A 189 0.28 -20.19 -29.50
N LYS A 190 1.59 -19.99 -29.31
CA LYS A 190 2.61 -19.76 -30.35
C LYS A 190 2.28 -18.62 -31.32
N ILE A 191 1.61 -17.57 -30.80
CA ILE A 191 1.30 -16.36 -31.56
C ILE A 191 2.50 -15.40 -31.57
N ARG A 192 2.52 -14.52 -32.58
CA ARG A 192 3.56 -13.49 -32.75
C ARG A 192 2.89 -12.15 -33.07
N PRO A 193 2.41 -11.40 -32.06
CA PRO A 193 1.83 -10.08 -32.30
C PRO A 193 2.92 -9.06 -32.62
N GLU A 194 2.55 -7.99 -33.33
CA GLU A 194 3.41 -6.82 -33.53
C GLU A 194 3.48 -5.95 -32.27
N ILE A 195 2.34 -5.92 -31.56
CA ILE A 195 2.18 -5.11 -30.34
C ILE A 195 1.28 -5.82 -29.33
N ILE A 196 1.67 -5.69 -28.06
CA ILE A 196 0.87 -6.09 -26.91
C ILE A 196 0.33 -4.84 -26.23
N VAL A 197 -0.98 -4.76 -26.10
CA VAL A 197 -1.66 -3.72 -25.30
C VAL A 197 -2.01 -4.32 -23.96
N SER A 198 -1.62 -3.68 -22.87
CA SER A 198 -1.99 -4.10 -21.52
C SER A 198 -3.00 -3.15 -20.89
N SER A 199 -3.95 -3.71 -20.17
CA SER A 199 -4.98 -2.94 -19.46
C SER A 199 -4.44 -2.13 -18.28
N ASN A 200 -3.24 -2.44 -17.78
CA ASN A 200 -2.55 -1.59 -16.81
C ASN A 200 -1.02 -1.69 -16.97
N ASP A 201 -0.30 -0.81 -16.29
CA ASP A 201 1.15 -0.75 -16.35
C ASP A 201 1.82 -1.90 -15.60
N ASP A 202 1.27 -2.37 -14.50
CA ASP A 202 1.89 -3.42 -13.68
C ASP A 202 2.03 -4.73 -14.46
N MET A 203 0.99 -5.13 -15.19
CA MET A 203 1.07 -6.27 -16.12
C MET A 203 2.00 -5.97 -17.30
N ALA A 204 2.00 -4.73 -17.85
CA ALA A 204 2.89 -4.36 -18.94
C ALA A 204 4.37 -4.45 -18.53
N LEU A 205 4.73 -3.96 -17.35
CA LEU A 205 6.08 -3.98 -16.80
C LEU A 205 6.59 -5.42 -16.64
N SER A 206 5.77 -6.30 -16.07
CA SER A 206 6.14 -7.69 -15.90
C SER A 206 6.21 -8.46 -17.22
N ALA A 207 5.38 -8.10 -18.19
CA ALA A 207 5.47 -8.63 -19.56
C ALA A 207 6.78 -8.19 -20.24
N ILE A 208 7.22 -6.93 -20.05
CA ILE A 208 8.52 -6.44 -20.54
C ILE A 208 9.66 -7.25 -19.93
N GLU A 209 9.63 -7.50 -18.62
CA GLU A 209 10.64 -8.32 -17.94
C GLU A 209 10.75 -9.71 -18.53
N GLU A 210 9.61 -10.37 -18.76
CA GLU A 210 9.57 -11.72 -19.31
C GLU A 210 10.02 -11.75 -20.78
N LEU A 211 9.65 -10.75 -21.59
CA LEU A 211 10.13 -10.60 -22.97
C LEU A 211 11.64 -10.41 -23.02
N LYS A 212 12.22 -9.57 -22.15
CA LYS A 212 13.67 -9.37 -22.02
C LYS A 212 14.42 -10.64 -21.64
N LYS A 213 13.88 -11.44 -20.71
CA LYS A 213 14.47 -12.75 -20.34
C LYS A 213 14.53 -13.70 -21.54
N ARG A 214 13.63 -13.52 -22.50
CA ARG A 214 13.57 -14.28 -23.75
C ARG A 214 14.40 -13.64 -24.87
N ASN A 215 15.19 -12.61 -24.58
CA ASN A 215 16.04 -11.84 -25.49
C ASN A 215 15.26 -11.10 -26.60
N PHE A 216 14.00 -10.74 -26.37
CA PHE A 216 13.29 -9.83 -27.25
C PHE A 216 13.78 -8.39 -27.04
N LEU A 217 14.05 -7.71 -28.15
CA LEU A 217 14.30 -6.28 -28.15
C LEU A 217 12.98 -5.51 -28.25
N ILE A 218 12.78 -4.58 -27.35
CA ILE A 218 11.59 -3.70 -27.30
C ILE A 218 12.09 -2.28 -27.56
N PRO A 219 11.58 -1.58 -28.56
CA PRO A 219 10.41 -1.89 -29.40
C PRO A 219 10.72 -2.64 -30.71
N GLU A 220 11.96 -3.04 -30.99
CA GLU A 220 12.37 -3.54 -32.31
C GLU A 220 11.61 -4.82 -32.70
N ASP A 221 11.65 -5.86 -31.87
CA ASP A 221 11.03 -7.17 -32.15
C ASP A 221 9.53 -7.14 -31.81
N ILE A 222 9.16 -6.49 -30.69
CA ILE A 222 7.79 -6.40 -30.20
C ILE A 222 7.56 -5.09 -29.46
N LYS A 223 6.38 -4.54 -29.57
CA LYS A 223 5.96 -3.30 -28.89
C LYS A 223 5.02 -3.64 -27.76
N ILE A 224 4.98 -2.78 -26.75
CA ILE A 224 4.08 -2.94 -25.62
C ILE A 224 3.62 -1.59 -25.09
N THR A 225 2.37 -1.52 -24.65
CA THR A 225 1.80 -0.32 -24.01
C THR A 225 1.01 -0.70 -22.78
N GLY A 226 0.83 0.28 -21.87
CA GLY A 226 0.13 0.11 -20.63
C GLY A 226 -0.99 1.13 -20.42
N PHE A 227 -1.45 1.24 -19.17
CA PHE A 227 -2.42 2.19 -18.68
C PHE A 227 -2.14 2.41 -17.19
N ASP A 228 -2.13 3.63 -16.68
CA ASP A 228 -2.02 4.19 -15.32
C ASP A 228 -0.95 5.28 -15.23
N ASP A 229 0.15 5.16 -15.97
CA ASP A 229 1.36 5.99 -15.89
C ASP A 229 1.99 5.95 -14.50
N VAL A 230 2.21 4.71 -14.02
CA VAL A 230 2.96 4.51 -12.78
C VAL A 230 4.40 4.98 -12.93
N GLU A 231 5.03 5.30 -11.81
CA GLU A 231 6.38 5.86 -11.80
C GLU A 231 7.39 4.98 -12.54
N GLU A 232 7.33 3.68 -12.33
CA GLU A 232 8.17 2.66 -12.95
C GLU A 232 8.07 2.65 -14.48
N ALA A 233 6.92 3.02 -15.04
CA ALA A 233 6.71 3.10 -16.50
C ALA A 233 7.65 4.10 -17.19
N SER A 234 8.13 5.11 -16.48
CA SER A 234 9.09 6.10 -17.00
C SER A 234 10.55 5.66 -16.89
N PHE A 235 10.88 4.69 -16.03
CA PHE A 235 12.26 4.24 -15.77
C PHE A 235 12.65 2.96 -16.47
N ILE A 236 11.66 2.13 -16.80
CA ILE A 236 11.96 0.90 -17.52
C ILE A 236 12.60 1.22 -18.88
N THR A 237 13.45 0.34 -19.37
CA THR A 237 14.05 0.48 -20.69
C THR A 237 13.45 -0.55 -21.65
N PRO A 238 12.79 -0.12 -22.76
CA PRO A 238 12.46 1.27 -23.08
C PRO A 238 11.36 1.82 -22.17
N PRO A 239 11.25 3.16 -22.00
CA PRO A 239 10.16 3.78 -21.25
C PRO A 239 8.80 3.43 -21.83
N LEU A 240 7.83 3.10 -20.97
CA LEU A 240 6.53 2.57 -21.35
C LEU A 240 5.57 3.67 -21.83
N THR A 241 5.06 3.53 -23.06
CA THR A 241 3.92 4.30 -23.55
C THR A 241 2.66 3.85 -22.84
N THR A 242 1.92 4.78 -22.25
CA THR A 242 0.81 4.49 -21.36
C THR A 242 -0.24 5.60 -21.36
N VAL A 243 -1.29 5.46 -20.57
CA VAL A 243 -2.33 6.48 -20.39
C VAL A 243 -2.32 6.91 -18.93
N ARG A 244 -2.02 8.20 -18.68
CA ARG A 244 -1.99 8.77 -17.32
C ARG A 244 -3.39 8.96 -16.77
N GLN A 245 -3.57 8.48 -15.54
CA GLN A 245 -4.71 8.78 -14.70
C GLN A 245 -4.37 9.93 -13.73
N PRO A 246 -5.28 10.88 -13.46
CA PRO A 246 -5.06 11.98 -12.52
C PRO A 246 -5.29 11.52 -11.07
N LEU A 247 -4.53 10.52 -10.60
CA LEU A 247 -4.79 9.81 -9.33
C LEU A 247 -4.64 10.73 -8.12
N PHE A 248 -3.61 11.57 -8.10
CA PHE A 248 -3.39 12.54 -7.02
C PHE A 248 -4.56 13.53 -6.92
N GLU A 249 -4.95 14.11 -8.05
CA GLU A 249 -6.08 15.04 -8.13
C GLU A 249 -7.40 14.37 -7.71
N MET A 250 -7.59 13.10 -8.10
CA MET A 250 -8.76 12.31 -7.70
C MET A 250 -8.84 12.17 -6.17
N GLY A 251 -7.72 11.88 -5.52
CA GLY A 251 -7.66 11.81 -4.05
C GLY A 251 -7.96 13.14 -3.39
N GLU A 252 -7.36 14.23 -3.88
CA GLU A 252 -7.59 15.57 -3.36
C GLU A 252 -9.06 16.01 -3.51
N LYS A 253 -9.66 15.77 -4.68
CA LYS A 253 -11.08 16.06 -4.93
C LYS A 253 -12.01 15.20 -4.07
N ALA A 254 -11.70 13.92 -3.89
CA ALA A 254 -12.53 13.00 -3.09
C ALA A 254 -12.64 13.44 -1.63
N ILE A 255 -11.52 13.76 -0.98
CA ILE A 255 -11.55 14.24 0.40
C ILE A 255 -12.19 15.64 0.51
N LYS A 256 -11.93 16.53 -0.44
CA LYS A 256 -12.57 17.87 -0.49
C LYS A 256 -14.09 17.73 -0.56
N THR A 257 -14.59 16.91 -1.46
CA THR A 257 -16.02 16.65 -1.62
C THR A 257 -16.63 16.04 -0.36
N LEU A 258 -15.93 15.07 0.27
CA LEU A 258 -16.40 14.51 1.54
C LEU A 258 -16.52 15.59 2.63
N MET A 259 -15.56 16.51 2.70
CA MET A 259 -15.63 17.62 3.65
C MET A 259 -16.79 18.57 3.37
N GLU A 260 -17.08 18.85 2.10
CA GLU A 260 -18.24 19.64 1.69
C GLU A 260 -19.57 19.00 2.12
N ILE A 261 -19.70 17.68 1.98
CA ILE A 261 -20.89 16.93 2.45
C ILE A 261 -21.00 16.98 3.98
N ILE A 262 -19.91 16.79 4.71
CA ILE A 262 -19.89 16.88 6.19
C ILE A 262 -20.33 18.28 6.67
N GLU A 263 -20.05 19.31 5.88
CA GLU A 263 -20.46 20.69 6.15
C GLU A 263 -21.90 21.00 5.69
N GLY A 264 -22.61 20.02 5.12
CA GLY A 264 -24.01 20.16 4.68
C GLY A 264 -24.17 20.83 3.31
N ARG A 265 -23.11 20.90 2.50
CA ARG A 265 -23.19 21.44 1.14
C ARG A 265 -23.66 20.34 0.18
N GLU A 266 -24.53 20.73 -0.76
CA GLU A 266 -24.94 19.84 -1.85
C GLU A 266 -23.80 19.65 -2.83
N VAL A 267 -23.54 18.40 -3.21
CA VAL A 267 -22.55 18.03 -4.21
C VAL A 267 -23.26 17.69 -5.52
N GLN A 268 -22.85 18.34 -6.60
CA GLN A 268 -23.34 18.05 -7.95
C GLN A 268 -22.78 16.74 -8.48
N ASN A 269 -23.35 16.24 -9.60
CA ASN A 269 -22.81 15.08 -10.31
C ASN A 269 -21.32 15.28 -10.62
N ILE A 270 -20.52 14.25 -10.31
CA ILE A 270 -19.09 14.24 -10.52
C ILE A 270 -18.84 13.58 -11.88
N GLU A 271 -18.30 14.37 -12.82
CA GLU A 271 -17.86 13.86 -14.11
C GLU A 271 -16.56 13.05 -13.95
N PRO A 272 -16.39 11.96 -14.73
CA PRO A 272 -15.14 11.20 -14.74
C PRO A 272 -13.95 12.11 -15.06
N LEU A 273 -12.84 11.92 -14.32
CA LEU A 273 -11.64 12.72 -14.51
C LEU A 273 -10.95 12.34 -15.83
N PRO A 274 -10.49 13.33 -16.62
CA PRO A 274 -9.89 13.06 -17.93
C PRO A 274 -8.55 12.36 -17.79
N THR A 275 -8.32 11.36 -18.65
CA THR A 275 -7.04 10.68 -18.81
C THR A 275 -6.23 11.30 -19.95
N LYS A 276 -4.89 11.11 -19.93
CA LYS A 276 -3.97 11.69 -20.92
C LYS A 276 -3.06 10.61 -21.50
N LEU A 277 -2.98 10.52 -22.82
CA LEU A 277 -2.00 9.65 -23.49
C LEU A 277 -0.58 10.17 -23.23
N ILE A 278 0.31 9.28 -22.81
CA ILE A 278 1.74 9.53 -22.57
C ILE A 278 2.55 8.67 -23.54
N ILE A 279 3.02 9.27 -24.60
CA ILE A 279 3.83 8.60 -25.62
C ILE A 279 5.28 8.54 -25.14
N ARG A 280 5.84 7.33 -25.12
CA ARG A 280 7.24 7.02 -24.87
C ARG A 280 7.76 6.04 -25.93
N ASP A 281 8.85 5.33 -25.65
CA ASP A 281 9.56 4.59 -26.69
C ASP A 281 9.02 3.18 -26.92
N SER A 282 8.32 2.58 -25.95
CA SER A 282 7.89 1.16 -26.02
C SER A 282 6.86 0.85 -27.11
N CYS A 283 6.16 1.84 -27.64
CA CYS A 283 5.25 1.70 -28.78
C CYS A 283 5.96 1.77 -30.15
N GLY A 284 7.27 2.06 -30.18
CA GLY A 284 8.04 2.23 -31.41
C GLY A 284 8.22 3.68 -31.84
N CYS A 285 7.69 4.65 -31.09
CA CYS A 285 8.06 6.05 -31.25
C CYS A 285 9.55 6.24 -30.99
N LYS A 286 10.22 6.97 -31.86
CA LYS A 286 11.61 7.35 -31.63
C LYS A 286 11.65 8.34 -30.48
N TYR A 287 12.58 8.14 -29.56
CA TYR A 287 12.95 9.01 -28.44
C TYR A 287 12.21 10.35 -28.43
N SER A 288 11.03 10.40 -27.84
CA SER A 288 10.19 11.62 -27.78
C SER A 288 10.94 12.82 -27.20
N ALA A 289 11.93 12.56 -26.34
CA ALA A 289 12.83 13.59 -25.82
C ALA A 289 13.76 14.17 -26.90
N LEU A 290 14.22 13.36 -27.88
CA LEU A 290 15.02 13.86 -29.00
C LEU A 290 14.20 14.73 -29.94
N ASP A 291 12.95 14.35 -30.23
CA ASP A 291 12.07 15.16 -31.06
C ASP A 291 11.69 16.48 -30.37
N ARG A 292 11.50 16.48 -29.06
CA ARG A 292 11.34 17.72 -28.28
C ARG A 292 12.57 18.61 -28.32
N ALA A 293 13.75 18.02 -28.39
CA ALA A 293 15.03 18.77 -28.46
C ALA A 293 15.38 19.23 -29.87
N LYS A 294 14.75 18.65 -30.94
CA LYS A 294 15.06 18.93 -32.31
C LYS A 294 14.65 20.34 -32.68
N VAL A 295 15.56 21.09 -33.29
CA VAL A 295 15.32 22.42 -33.90
C VAL A 295 15.22 22.23 -35.39
N GLU A 296 14.12 22.66 -36.00
CA GLU A 296 14.00 22.68 -37.46
C GLU A 296 14.88 23.81 -38.03
N VAL A 297 15.69 23.50 -39.04
CA VAL A 297 16.48 24.53 -39.72
C VAL A 297 15.56 25.29 -40.66
N LYS A 298 14.85 26.29 -40.14
CA LYS A 298 14.12 27.29 -40.97
C LYS A 298 15.09 28.41 -41.37
N LYS A 299 14.93 29.00 -42.55
CA LYS A 299 15.65 30.23 -42.91
C LYS A 299 15.27 31.32 -41.89
N ILE A 300 16.20 31.59 -40.95
CA ILE A 300 15.98 32.50 -39.83
C ILE A 300 16.11 33.94 -40.38
N ASN A 301 15.04 34.68 -40.37
CA ASN A 301 15.11 36.15 -40.51
C ASN A 301 15.48 36.73 -39.12
N LEU A 302 16.75 36.98 -38.92
CA LEU A 302 17.41 37.33 -37.64
C LEU A 302 17.21 38.79 -37.22
N ASN A 303 16.01 39.33 -37.29
CA ASN A 303 15.73 40.70 -36.84
C ASN A 303 14.57 40.74 -35.84
N PHE A 304 14.74 40.10 -34.67
CA PHE A 304 13.74 40.17 -33.61
C PHE A 304 14.41 40.44 -32.26
N GLY A 305 14.30 41.68 -31.76
CA GLY A 305 14.83 42.07 -30.47
C GLY A 305 14.04 41.54 -29.27
N LEU A 306 14.63 41.66 -28.07
CA LEU A 306 14.11 41.25 -26.76
C LEU A 306 12.66 41.67 -26.48
N GLU A 307 12.17 42.80 -27.05
CA GLU A 307 10.78 43.25 -26.89
C GLU A 307 9.74 42.25 -27.43
N LYS A 308 10.07 41.52 -28.49
CA LYS A 308 9.17 40.53 -29.08
C LYS A 308 9.12 39.25 -28.27
N LEU A 309 10.23 38.88 -27.62
CA LEU A 309 10.30 37.73 -26.72
C LEU A 309 9.37 37.90 -25.52
N GLU A 310 9.20 39.10 -25.00
CA GLU A 310 8.25 39.35 -23.90
C GLU A 310 6.79 39.11 -24.28
N LYS A 311 6.43 39.29 -25.57
CA LYS A 311 5.07 39.04 -26.07
C LYS A 311 4.74 37.56 -26.32
N LEU A 312 5.75 36.69 -26.34
CA LEU A 312 5.60 35.24 -26.63
C LEU A 312 5.37 34.36 -25.39
N LYS A 313 5.24 34.96 -24.22
CA LYS A 313 5.07 34.21 -22.95
C LYS A 313 3.91 33.21 -22.96
N GLU A 314 2.74 33.65 -23.41
CA GLU A 314 1.54 32.79 -23.44
C GLU A 314 1.67 31.65 -24.45
N GLU A 315 2.34 31.91 -25.58
CA GLU A 315 2.59 30.88 -26.59
C GLU A 315 3.58 29.85 -26.08
N PHE A 316 4.62 30.28 -25.36
CA PHE A 316 5.56 29.39 -24.71
C PHE A 316 4.86 28.46 -23.69
N ILE A 317 3.96 29.02 -22.87
CA ILE A 317 3.20 28.22 -21.87
C ILE A 317 2.39 27.11 -22.57
N LYS A 318 1.75 27.42 -23.71
CA LYS A 318 1.00 26.43 -24.49
C LYS A 318 1.90 25.25 -24.93
N VAL A 319 3.09 25.58 -25.45
CA VAL A 319 4.05 24.59 -25.93
C VAL A 319 4.68 23.83 -24.77
N ALA A 320 4.95 24.50 -23.64
CA ALA A 320 5.50 23.85 -22.44
C ALA A 320 4.53 22.84 -21.79
N ASN A 321 3.22 23.05 -21.96
CA ASN A 321 2.20 22.10 -21.51
C ASN A 321 2.16 20.80 -22.34
N GLU A 322 2.93 20.70 -23.44
CA GLU A 322 3.16 19.43 -24.16
C GLU A 322 4.06 18.47 -23.37
N VAL A 323 4.85 18.97 -22.41
CA VAL A 323 5.65 18.13 -21.53
C VAL A 323 4.71 17.26 -20.69
N PRO A 324 4.97 15.95 -20.60
CA PRO A 324 4.08 15.03 -19.87
C PRO A 324 4.16 15.17 -18.33
N TYR A 325 4.89 16.14 -17.81
CA TYR A 325 5.07 16.39 -16.38
C TYR A 325 4.60 17.79 -16.02
N ASP A 326 3.87 17.94 -14.92
CA ASP A 326 3.18 19.17 -14.60
C ASP A 326 4.05 20.09 -13.73
N LEU A 327 4.63 21.13 -14.36
CA LEU A 327 4.99 22.35 -13.66
C LEU A 327 3.77 23.26 -13.61
N GLU A 328 3.61 23.97 -12.50
CA GLU A 328 2.61 25.02 -12.37
C GLU A 328 2.82 26.11 -13.43
N LYS A 329 1.73 26.70 -13.91
CA LYS A 329 1.81 27.76 -14.91
C LYS A 329 2.79 28.88 -14.51
N ASP A 330 2.79 29.26 -13.23
CA ASP A 330 3.68 30.31 -12.71
C ASP A 330 5.14 29.83 -12.66
N GLU A 331 5.40 28.54 -12.44
CA GLU A 331 6.75 27.97 -12.48
C GLU A 331 7.33 27.99 -13.91
N ILE A 332 6.50 27.62 -14.90
CA ILE A 332 6.87 27.67 -16.32
C ILE A 332 7.15 29.14 -16.74
N LEU A 333 6.30 30.05 -16.32
CA LEU A 333 6.45 31.49 -16.62
C LEU A 333 7.73 32.05 -16.01
N ASN A 334 7.98 31.73 -14.74
CA ASN A 334 9.20 32.17 -14.06
C ASN A 334 10.48 31.58 -14.68
N LEU A 335 10.43 30.34 -15.17
CA LEU A 335 11.55 29.72 -15.89
C LEU A 335 11.89 30.52 -17.15
N TYR A 336 10.87 30.89 -17.91
CA TYR A 336 10.97 31.73 -19.10
C TYR A 336 11.50 33.13 -18.79
N GLU A 337 10.92 33.83 -17.81
CA GLU A 337 11.28 35.20 -17.45
C GLU A 337 12.71 35.30 -16.92
N ASN A 338 13.14 34.36 -16.08
CA ASN A 338 14.50 34.34 -15.58
C ASN A 338 15.52 34.02 -16.68
N PHE A 339 15.15 33.23 -17.69
CA PHE A 339 15.99 33.02 -18.87
C PHE A 339 16.16 34.33 -19.66
N LEU A 340 15.06 35.06 -19.93
CA LEU A 340 15.12 36.36 -20.61
C LEU A 340 15.93 37.41 -19.80
N LYS A 341 15.79 37.38 -18.49
CA LYS A 341 16.55 38.26 -17.61
C LYS A 341 18.05 37.98 -17.73
N SER A 342 18.45 36.71 -17.73
CA SER A 342 19.85 36.29 -17.94
C SER A 342 20.39 36.77 -19.29
N LEU A 343 19.60 36.73 -20.36
CA LEU A 343 19.98 37.25 -21.68
C LEU A 343 20.21 38.78 -21.66
N LYS A 344 19.31 39.52 -21.00
CA LYS A 344 19.39 40.98 -20.88
C LYS A 344 20.62 41.43 -20.06
N GLU A 345 20.84 40.77 -18.93
CA GLU A 345 21.91 41.12 -17.99
C GLU A 345 23.27 40.53 -18.40
N LYS A 346 23.32 39.65 -19.41
CA LYS A 346 24.50 38.86 -19.80
C LYS A 346 25.10 38.10 -18.62
N ALA A 347 24.23 37.65 -17.69
CA ALA A 347 24.59 36.98 -16.47
C ALA A 347 23.81 35.66 -16.34
N PRO A 348 24.45 34.53 -16.02
CA PRO A 348 23.77 33.23 -15.91
C PRO A 348 22.94 33.10 -14.65
N GLU A 349 23.21 33.86 -13.61
CA GLU A 349 22.69 33.73 -12.28
C GLU A 349 21.16 33.79 -12.19
N PRO A 350 20.44 34.70 -12.84
CA PRO A 350 18.97 34.76 -12.71
C PRO A 350 18.32 33.44 -13.10
N PHE A 351 18.70 32.85 -14.23
CA PHE A 351 18.13 31.61 -14.73
C PHE A 351 18.59 30.39 -13.94
N LEU A 352 19.89 30.26 -13.73
CA LEU A 352 20.44 29.07 -13.05
C LEU A 352 20.05 29.02 -11.57
N ASN A 353 20.02 30.16 -10.87
CA ASN A 353 19.58 30.20 -9.47
C ASN A 353 18.08 29.86 -9.32
N TYR A 354 17.24 30.35 -10.25
CA TYR A 354 15.84 30.00 -10.25
C TYR A 354 15.65 28.49 -10.52
N LEU A 355 16.32 27.95 -11.55
CA LEU A 355 16.29 26.52 -11.86
C LEU A 355 16.75 25.69 -10.66
N GLN A 356 17.87 26.07 -10.02
CA GLN A 356 18.36 25.37 -8.83
C GLN A 356 17.35 25.36 -7.68
N LYS A 357 16.71 26.52 -7.43
CA LYS A 357 15.65 26.62 -6.41
C LYS A 357 14.47 25.71 -6.74
N LEU A 358 14.07 25.69 -8.00
CA LEU A 358 12.96 24.87 -8.48
C LEU A 358 13.27 23.37 -8.37
N LEU A 359 14.47 22.95 -8.77
CA LEU A 359 14.96 21.58 -8.61
C LEU A 359 14.94 21.13 -7.13
N LYS A 360 15.43 21.96 -6.21
CA LYS A 360 15.39 21.65 -4.76
C LYS A 360 13.98 21.48 -4.21
N ILE A 361 13.03 22.32 -4.65
CA ILE A 361 11.64 22.21 -4.21
C ILE A 361 11.00 20.93 -4.77
N LYS A 362 11.22 20.67 -6.06
CA LYS A 362 10.61 19.50 -6.73
C LYS A 362 11.22 18.19 -6.31
N GLU A 363 12.51 18.15 -5.93
CA GLU A 363 13.16 16.97 -5.35
C GLU A 363 12.43 16.44 -4.11
N LEU A 364 11.89 17.34 -3.28
CA LEU A 364 11.12 16.98 -2.09
C LEU A 364 9.76 16.32 -2.42
N ILE A 365 9.19 16.66 -3.58
CA ILE A 365 7.86 16.20 -4.01
C ILE A 365 7.98 14.97 -4.93
N ASN A 366 8.89 15.08 -5.90
CA ASN A 366 9.15 14.04 -6.89
C ASN A 366 10.65 14.07 -7.26
N PRO A 367 11.41 13.07 -6.83
CA PRO A 367 12.86 12.99 -7.06
C PRO A 367 13.27 12.73 -8.51
N GLN A 368 12.30 12.48 -9.40
CA GLN A 368 12.54 12.26 -10.82
C GLN A 368 12.77 13.58 -11.56
N LEU A 369 13.89 14.21 -11.32
CA LEU A 369 14.20 15.52 -11.87
C LEU A 369 14.59 15.50 -13.36
N GLY A 370 14.79 14.32 -13.96
CA GLY A 370 15.19 14.17 -15.37
C GLY A 370 14.23 14.83 -16.38
N TYR A 371 12.95 14.93 -16.06
CA TYR A 371 11.95 15.56 -16.93
C TYR A 371 12.17 17.07 -17.16
N PHE A 372 12.93 17.74 -16.31
CA PHE A 372 13.34 19.12 -16.55
C PHE A 372 14.15 19.30 -17.83
N GLN A 373 14.80 18.24 -18.33
CA GLN A 373 15.48 18.24 -19.61
C GLN A 373 14.52 18.58 -20.77
N ASP A 374 13.27 18.13 -20.67
CA ASP A 374 12.25 18.41 -21.68
C ASP A 374 11.84 19.88 -21.69
N TYR A 375 11.69 20.49 -20.52
CA TYR A 375 11.41 21.93 -20.41
C TYR A 375 12.55 22.76 -20.99
N ILE A 376 13.81 22.39 -20.74
CA ILE A 376 14.96 23.08 -21.35
C ILE A 376 14.99 22.86 -22.89
N SER A 377 14.63 21.64 -23.34
CA SER A 377 14.55 21.35 -24.78
C SER A 377 13.49 22.20 -25.48
N ILE A 378 12.30 22.31 -24.89
CA ILE A 378 11.22 23.13 -25.41
C ILE A 378 11.59 24.62 -25.35
N LEU A 379 12.14 25.08 -24.23
CA LEU A 379 12.60 26.48 -24.09
C LEU A 379 13.60 26.85 -25.20
N ARG A 380 14.60 25.96 -25.44
CA ARG A 380 15.57 26.13 -26.51
C ARG A 380 14.89 26.13 -27.89
N ARG A 381 14.08 25.09 -28.20
CA ARG A 381 13.37 24.97 -29.50
C ARG A 381 12.53 26.16 -29.79
N PHE A 382 11.85 26.72 -28.78
CA PHE A 382 10.96 27.85 -28.91
C PHE A 382 11.71 29.16 -29.11
N LEU A 383 12.78 29.41 -28.32
CA LEU A 383 13.45 30.71 -28.28
C LEU A 383 14.57 30.90 -29.30
N ILE A 384 15.22 29.83 -29.78
CA ILE A 384 16.42 29.90 -30.59
C ILE A 384 16.25 30.73 -31.86
N TYR A 385 15.04 30.82 -32.41
CA TYR A 385 14.73 31.60 -33.61
C TYR A 385 14.59 33.12 -33.37
N TYR A 386 14.47 33.52 -32.10
CA TYR A 386 14.23 34.90 -31.69
C TYR A 386 15.44 35.54 -31.01
N ILE A 387 16.49 34.77 -30.74
CA ILE A 387 17.73 35.24 -30.10
C ILE A 387 18.64 35.87 -31.17
N GLU A 388 19.18 37.06 -30.89
CA GLU A 388 20.12 37.73 -31.77
C GLU A 388 21.41 36.91 -31.89
N LYS A 389 22.07 36.98 -33.05
CA LYS A 389 23.26 36.17 -33.36
C LYS A 389 24.40 36.36 -32.35
N GLU A 390 24.52 37.57 -31.80
CA GLU A 390 25.54 37.92 -30.81
C GLU A 390 25.27 37.27 -29.46
N ASP A 391 24.00 36.98 -29.14
CA ASP A 391 23.57 36.38 -27.88
C ASP A 391 23.41 34.86 -27.95
N LEU A 392 23.49 34.29 -29.13
CA LEU A 392 23.25 32.85 -29.34
C LEU A 392 24.23 31.97 -28.58
N ILE A 393 25.52 32.32 -28.57
CA ILE A 393 26.53 31.54 -27.82
C ILE A 393 26.25 31.59 -26.32
N PHE A 394 25.85 32.74 -25.79
CA PHE A 394 25.51 32.89 -24.39
C PHE A 394 24.26 32.06 -24.04
N ALA A 395 23.24 32.10 -24.88
CA ALA A 395 22.03 31.29 -24.69
C ALA A 395 22.31 29.78 -24.73
N GLU A 396 23.11 29.32 -25.70
CA GLU A 396 23.52 27.91 -25.79
C GLU A 396 24.31 27.46 -24.53
N ASN A 397 25.19 28.30 -24.02
CA ASN A 397 25.90 28.05 -22.77
C ASN A 397 24.95 27.94 -21.57
N LEU A 398 23.93 28.80 -21.48
CA LEU A 398 22.90 28.73 -20.43
C LEU A 398 22.13 27.42 -20.48
N TRP A 399 21.64 27.00 -21.64
CA TRP A 399 20.94 25.73 -21.81
C TRP A 399 21.82 24.55 -21.48
N HIS A 400 23.11 24.59 -21.88
CA HIS A 400 24.07 23.53 -21.56
C HIS A 400 24.31 23.43 -20.05
N GLN A 401 24.58 24.55 -19.37
CA GLN A 401 24.76 24.61 -17.92
C GLN A 401 23.51 24.11 -17.17
N ALA A 402 22.31 24.50 -17.63
CA ALA A 402 21.06 24.00 -17.08
C ALA A 402 20.93 22.48 -17.21
N ARG A 403 21.28 21.89 -18.35
CA ARG A 403 21.28 20.44 -18.57
C ARG A 403 22.25 19.71 -17.66
N VAL A 404 23.48 20.23 -17.50
CA VAL A 404 24.47 19.68 -16.57
C VAL A 404 23.94 19.71 -15.14
N MET A 405 23.35 20.85 -14.72
CA MET A 405 22.75 20.98 -13.40
C MET A 405 21.61 19.98 -13.17
N ILE A 406 20.69 19.84 -14.13
CA ILE A 406 19.58 18.89 -14.03
C ILE A 406 20.10 17.44 -13.92
N SER A 407 21.08 17.07 -14.74
CA SER A 407 21.67 15.71 -14.71
C SER A 407 22.33 15.42 -13.37
N ASP A 408 23.10 16.36 -12.83
CA ASP A 408 23.78 16.23 -11.54
C ASP A 408 22.78 16.11 -10.36
N TYR A 409 21.71 16.94 -10.40
CA TYR A 409 20.63 16.82 -9.39
C TYR A 409 19.88 15.49 -9.51
N ALA A 410 19.53 15.07 -10.72
CA ALA A 410 18.80 13.82 -10.95
C ALA A 410 19.62 12.60 -10.49
N GLU A 411 20.92 12.55 -10.83
CA GLU A 411 21.82 11.47 -10.43
C GLU A 411 21.99 11.40 -8.91
N ARG A 412 22.23 12.54 -8.26
CA ARG A 412 22.37 12.60 -6.79
C ARG A 412 21.07 12.21 -6.08
N SER A 413 19.94 12.71 -6.56
CA SER A 413 18.64 12.38 -5.98
C SER A 413 18.33 10.88 -6.09
N GLN A 414 18.56 10.28 -7.26
CA GLN A 414 18.39 8.83 -7.45
C GLN A 414 19.36 8.01 -6.59
N GLY A 415 20.64 8.42 -6.52
CA GLY A 415 21.63 7.77 -5.67
C GLY A 415 21.27 7.82 -4.19
N TYR A 416 20.83 8.99 -3.71
CA TYR A 416 20.36 9.16 -2.32
C TYR A 416 19.15 8.29 -2.00
N GLN A 417 18.15 8.24 -2.90
CA GLN A 417 16.97 7.42 -2.70
C GLN A 417 17.28 5.94 -2.67
N LYS A 418 18.13 5.47 -3.58
CA LYS A 418 18.57 4.08 -3.59
C LYS A 418 19.27 3.71 -2.29
N ALA A 419 20.22 4.54 -1.84
CA ALA A 419 20.93 4.33 -0.58
C ALA A 419 19.97 4.32 0.62
N ARG A 420 19.01 5.25 0.64
CA ARG A 420 17.99 5.34 1.69
C ARG A 420 17.09 4.12 1.72
N LEU A 421 16.64 3.65 0.55
CA LEU A 421 15.81 2.45 0.44
C LEU A 421 16.57 1.19 0.91
N GLU A 422 17.86 1.09 0.57
CA GLU A 422 18.72 0.00 1.04
C GLU A 422 18.90 0.03 2.56
N GLU A 423 19.10 1.21 3.15
CA GLU A 423 19.20 1.42 4.61
C GLU A 423 17.90 1.04 5.32
N ASP A 424 16.78 1.59 4.87
CA ASP A 424 15.44 1.28 5.41
C ASP A 424 15.17 -0.24 5.34
N PHE A 425 15.58 -0.90 4.25
CA PHE A 425 15.39 -2.35 4.08
C PHE A 425 16.26 -3.17 5.03
N GLN A 426 17.51 -2.74 5.28
CA GLN A 426 18.40 -3.39 6.26
C GLN A 426 17.86 -3.25 7.68
N GLU A 427 17.41 -2.05 8.07
CA GLU A 427 16.80 -1.81 9.37
C GLU A 427 15.56 -2.69 9.58
N LEU A 428 14.70 -2.79 8.57
CA LEU A 428 13.49 -3.62 8.61
C LEU A 428 13.80 -5.11 8.70
N THR A 429 14.83 -5.56 8.00
CA THR A 429 15.27 -6.96 8.07
C THR A 429 15.82 -7.30 9.46
N GLY A 430 16.67 -6.44 10.02
CA GLY A 430 17.19 -6.58 11.38
C GLY A 430 16.09 -6.61 12.43
N PHE A 431 15.12 -5.70 12.30
CA PHE A 431 13.94 -5.65 13.15
C PHE A 431 13.10 -6.94 13.05
N GLY A 432 12.85 -7.44 11.84
CA GLY A 432 12.11 -8.68 11.62
C GLY A 432 12.76 -9.90 12.28
N ILE A 433 14.09 -10.02 12.21
CA ILE A 433 14.85 -11.09 12.88
C ILE A 433 14.65 -11.00 14.40
N ASN A 434 14.72 -9.79 14.98
CA ASN A 434 14.51 -9.57 16.40
C ASN A 434 13.08 -9.94 16.84
N LEU A 435 12.06 -9.60 16.05
CA LEU A 435 10.67 -9.98 16.33
C LEU A 435 10.43 -11.48 16.29
N ILE A 436 10.93 -12.16 15.26
CA ILE A 436 10.73 -13.61 15.09
C ILE A 436 11.48 -14.40 16.19
N SER A 437 12.59 -13.88 16.70
CA SER A 437 13.34 -14.49 17.81
C SER A 437 12.80 -14.12 19.20
N SER A 438 11.77 -13.30 19.28
CA SER A 438 11.13 -12.94 20.55
C SER A 438 10.06 -13.96 20.91
N PHE A 439 10.24 -14.64 22.08
CA PHE A 439 9.35 -15.72 22.53
C PHE A 439 8.29 -15.26 23.55
N ASP A 440 8.21 -13.97 23.85
CA ASP A 440 7.22 -13.39 24.76
C ASP A 440 6.77 -11.99 24.30
N LYS A 441 5.56 -11.60 24.73
CA LYS A 441 4.95 -10.32 24.36
C LYS A 441 5.78 -9.12 24.81
N SER A 442 6.47 -9.19 25.93
CA SER A 442 7.28 -8.08 26.46
C SER A 442 8.49 -7.82 25.57
N SER A 443 9.15 -8.87 25.09
CA SER A 443 10.28 -8.78 24.16
C SER A 443 9.84 -8.18 22.82
N ILE A 444 8.66 -8.56 22.31
CA ILE A 444 8.07 -7.98 21.09
C ILE A 444 7.84 -6.47 21.29
N ILE A 445 7.20 -6.06 22.39
CA ILE A 445 6.92 -4.66 22.71
C ILE A 445 8.22 -3.85 22.80
N ASN A 446 9.24 -4.36 23.45
CA ASN A 446 10.53 -3.68 23.58
C ASN A 446 11.19 -3.51 22.19
N SER A 447 11.15 -4.54 21.36
CA SER A 447 11.66 -4.45 19.99
C SER A 447 10.91 -3.40 19.15
N LEU A 448 9.58 -3.34 19.25
CA LEU A 448 8.77 -2.32 18.59
C LEU A 448 9.12 -0.90 19.07
N LYS A 449 9.25 -0.72 20.38
CA LYS A 449 9.59 0.56 21.00
C LYS A 449 10.95 1.11 20.55
N GLU A 450 11.94 0.23 20.42
CA GLU A 450 13.30 0.62 20.03
C GLU A 450 13.44 0.91 18.54
N ASN A 451 12.74 0.15 17.69
CA ASN A 451 12.99 0.17 16.25
C ASN A 451 12.01 1.06 15.46
N LEU A 452 10.71 1.11 15.78
CA LEU A 452 9.74 1.88 15.00
C LEU A 452 10.01 3.40 14.95
N PRO A 453 10.48 4.06 16.05
CA PRO A 453 10.87 5.47 15.97
C PRO A 453 12.05 5.73 15.02
N ASN A 454 13.02 4.80 14.91
CA ASN A 454 14.15 4.90 13.98
C ASN A 454 13.67 4.86 12.53
N LEU A 455 12.63 4.07 12.24
CA LEU A 455 11.94 4.04 10.95
C LEU A 455 11.03 5.28 10.72
N GLY A 456 11.07 6.28 11.60
CA GLY A 456 10.29 7.51 11.47
C GLY A 456 8.81 7.37 11.89
N ILE A 457 8.40 6.22 12.44
CA ILE A 457 7.04 6.01 12.97
C ILE A 457 6.99 6.54 14.40
N LYS A 458 6.53 7.79 14.57
CA LYS A 458 6.56 8.52 15.84
C LYS A 458 5.51 8.05 16.84
N SER A 459 4.39 7.51 16.37
CA SER A 459 3.39 6.89 17.23
C SER A 459 2.83 5.63 16.61
N PHE A 460 2.56 4.63 17.46
CA PHE A 460 1.96 3.37 17.04
C PHE A 460 1.21 2.72 18.19
N TYR A 461 0.26 1.84 17.84
CA TYR A 461 -0.56 1.12 18.80
C TYR A 461 -0.80 -0.29 18.32
N ILE A 462 -0.69 -1.26 19.21
CA ILE A 462 -0.99 -2.67 18.98
C ILE A 462 -2.19 -3.05 19.81
N ILE A 463 -3.26 -3.45 19.16
CA ILE A 463 -4.53 -3.80 19.78
C ILE A 463 -4.80 -5.29 19.55
N GLU A 464 -4.98 -6.03 20.65
CA GLU A 464 -5.48 -7.40 20.60
C GLU A 464 -7.01 -7.41 20.65
N GLN A 465 -7.61 -8.30 19.88
CA GLN A 465 -9.04 -8.54 19.88
C GLN A 465 -9.30 -10.05 19.69
N GLU A 466 -10.00 -10.66 20.62
CA GLU A 466 -10.47 -12.04 20.49
C GLU A 466 -11.79 -12.10 19.72
N ASP A 467 -11.91 -13.07 18.82
CA ASP A 467 -13.09 -13.24 17.94
C ASP A 467 -14.41 -13.42 18.69
N SER A 468 -14.37 -13.91 19.93
CA SER A 468 -15.56 -14.27 20.72
C SER A 468 -16.12 -13.17 21.60
N GLN A 469 -15.40 -12.07 21.78
CA GLN A 469 -15.78 -10.98 22.68
C GLN A 469 -15.56 -9.63 22.03
N ASN A 470 -16.54 -8.72 22.18
CA ASN A 470 -16.42 -7.29 21.76
C ASN A 470 -15.38 -6.52 22.63
N LYS A 471 -14.51 -7.24 23.35
CA LYS A 471 -13.49 -6.72 24.24
C LYS A 471 -12.17 -6.60 23.48
N LYS A 472 -11.61 -5.40 23.46
CA LYS A 472 -10.32 -5.08 22.88
C LYS A 472 -9.36 -4.74 24.00
N ASN A 473 -8.10 -5.10 23.83
CA ASN A 473 -7.02 -4.73 24.72
C ASN A 473 -5.96 -3.94 23.94
N LEU A 474 -5.67 -2.72 24.37
CA LEU A 474 -4.48 -2.01 23.90
C LEU A 474 -3.28 -2.63 24.58
N LEU A 475 -2.64 -3.59 23.92
CA LEU A 475 -1.47 -4.28 24.42
C LEU A 475 -0.31 -3.31 24.66
N PHE A 476 -0.07 -2.43 23.70
CA PHE A 476 0.94 -1.39 23.79
C PHE A 476 0.63 -0.22 22.88
N GLY A 477 0.95 0.98 23.30
CA GLY A 477 0.90 2.20 22.51
C GLY A 477 2.02 3.18 22.89
N LEU A 478 2.58 3.81 21.88
CA LEU A 478 3.54 4.91 22.02
C LEU A 478 2.99 6.14 21.32
N SER A 479 2.93 7.27 21.99
CA SER A 479 2.51 8.55 21.41
C SER A 479 3.10 9.72 22.19
N GLU A 480 3.76 10.64 21.49
CA GLU A 480 4.32 11.88 22.08
C GLU A 480 5.13 11.61 23.37
N ASP A 481 6.01 10.62 23.35
CA ASP A 481 6.82 10.14 24.48
C ASP A 481 6.03 9.54 25.66
N SER A 482 4.72 9.31 25.47
CA SER A 482 3.87 8.62 26.44
C SER A 482 3.65 7.17 26.04
N GLU A 483 3.85 6.28 27.00
CA GLU A 483 3.60 4.85 26.84
C GLU A 483 2.25 4.47 27.47
N TYR A 484 1.53 3.59 26.78
CA TYR A 484 0.26 3.02 27.21
C TYR A 484 0.33 1.51 27.12
N LYS A 485 -0.11 0.81 28.17
CA LYS A 485 -0.05 -0.66 28.25
C LYS A 485 -1.30 -1.21 28.89
N ASP A 486 -1.74 -2.35 28.39
CA ASP A 486 -2.79 -3.21 28.97
C ASP A 486 -4.08 -2.43 29.32
N ILE A 487 -4.62 -1.66 28.34
CA ILE A 487 -5.84 -0.89 28.51
C ILE A 487 -6.99 -1.61 27.82
N ASP A 488 -7.90 -2.16 28.62
CA ASP A 488 -9.15 -2.75 28.11
C ASP A 488 -10.14 -1.67 27.67
N PHE A 489 -10.77 -1.89 26.50
CA PHE A 489 -11.83 -1.03 25.98
C PHE A 489 -12.79 -1.82 25.09
N SER A 490 -14.02 -1.30 24.93
CA SER A 490 -15.07 -1.96 24.14
C SER A 490 -15.60 -1.11 22.99
N ASN A 491 -15.33 0.19 23.00
CA ASN A 491 -15.89 1.14 22.03
C ASN A 491 -14.80 1.86 21.23
N GLY A 492 -15.02 1.97 19.92
CA GLY A 492 -14.13 2.68 19.01
C GLY A 492 -12.94 1.85 18.53
N LEU A 493 -12.15 2.44 17.65
CA LEU A 493 -10.94 1.84 17.10
C LEU A 493 -9.79 1.88 18.10
N ILE A 494 -9.72 2.93 18.93
CA ILE A 494 -8.70 3.15 19.95
C ILE A 494 -9.26 4.04 21.05
N PRO A 495 -8.83 3.92 22.33
CA PRO A 495 -9.23 4.84 23.39
C PRO A 495 -8.82 6.28 23.06
N LYS A 496 -9.77 7.22 23.14
CA LYS A 496 -9.54 8.63 22.73
C LYS A 496 -8.47 9.34 23.54
N ASN A 497 -8.26 8.93 24.78
CA ASN A 497 -7.29 9.52 25.72
C ASN A 497 -5.83 9.17 25.39
N VAL A 498 -5.58 8.17 24.54
CA VAL A 498 -4.22 7.79 24.13
C VAL A 498 -3.81 8.41 22.78
N LEU A 499 -4.75 9.02 22.06
CA LEU A 499 -4.47 9.67 20.78
C LEU A 499 -3.69 10.99 20.97
N PRO A 500 -2.78 11.32 20.03
CA PRO A 500 -2.05 12.57 20.09
C PRO A 500 -2.96 13.78 19.94
N LYS A 501 -2.62 14.88 20.61
CA LYS A 501 -3.37 16.15 20.52
C LYS A 501 -3.14 16.88 19.20
N ARG A 502 -2.04 16.59 18.48
CA ARG A 502 -1.74 17.09 17.14
C ARG A 502 -2.53 16.37 16.05
N ARG A 503 -2.44 16.84 14.80
CA ARG A 503 -2.92 16.13 13.63
C ARG A 503 -2.16 14.81 13.45
N PHE A 504 -2.85 13.80 13.00
CA PHE A 504 -2.26 12.51 12.69
C PHE A 504 -2.83 11.89 11.40
N THR A 505 -2.07 11.02 10.80
CA THR A 505 -2.50 10.06 9.77
C THR A 505 -2.04 8.70 10.23
N TYR A 506 -2.95 7.77 10.47
CA TYR A 506 -2.65 6.37 10.83
C TYR A 506 -2.94 5.45 9.66
N ILE A 507 -1.98 4.58 9.36
CA ILE A 507 -2.18 3.37 8.59
C ILE A 507 -2.61 2.30 9.58
N VAL A 508 -3.79 1.71 9.35
CA VAL A 508 -4.40 0.72 10.24
C VAL A 508 -4.35 -0.63 9.54
N GLU A 509 -3.54 -1.53 10.08
CA GLU A 509 -3.24 -2.84 9.51
C GLU A 509 -3.83 -3.96 10.37
N PRO A 510 -4.50 -4.98 9.78
CA PRO A 510 -4.99 -6.14 10.52
C PRO A 510 -3.83 -7.04 10.93
N LEU A 511 -3.82 -7.51 12.16
CA LEU A 511 -2.88 -8.51 12.65
C LEU A 511 -3.53 -9.89 12.55
N TYR A 512 -3.00 -10.74 11.67
CA TYR A 512 -3.49 -12.10 11.44
C TYR A 512 -2.36 -13.03 11.01
N PHE A 513 -2.55 -14.31 11.25
CA PHE A 513 -1.68 -15.37 10.77
C PHE A 513 -2.55 -16.49 10.21
N GLN A 514 -2.34 -16.86 8.95
CA GLN A 514 -3.25 -17.74 8.21
C GLN A 514 -4.69 -17.22 8.29
N ASP A 515 -5.62 -18.01 8.79
CA ASP A 515 -7.05 -17.70 8.96
C ASP A 515 -7.40 -17.08 10.32
N THR A 516 -6.42 -16.93 11.21
CA THR A 516 -6.64 -16.43 12.58
C THR A 516 -6.36 -14.92 12.67
N PHE A 517 -7.38 -14.16 13.03
CA PHE A 517 -7.28 -12.72 13.31
C PHE A 517 -6.94 -12.50 14.78
N PHE A 518 -5.92 -11.69 15.07
CA PHE A 518 -5.47 -11.40 16.44
C PHE A 518 -5.87 -10.02 16.94
N GLY A 519 -6.17 -9.11 16.00
CA GLY A 519 -6.36 -7.71 16.29
C GLY A 519 -5.85 -6.82 15.17
N TYR A 520 -5.30 -5.67 15.50
CA TYR A 520 -4.81 -4.72 14.51
C TYR A 520 -3.75 -3.78 15.09
N ALA A 521 -2.98 -3.18 14.20
CA ALA A 521 -1.99 -2.17 14.53
C ALA A 521 -2.33 -0.83 13.87
N LEU A 522 -2.02 0.27 14.57
CA LEU A 522 -2.04 1.62 14.01
C LEU A 522 -0.60 2.12 13.94
N PHE A 523 -0.13 2.48 12.75
CA PHE A 523 1.17 3.10 12.54
C PHE A 523 0.99 4.53 12.05
N GLU A 524 1.62 5.49 12.70
CA GLU A 524 1.61 6.85 12.17
C GLU A 524 2.33 6.87 10.82
N PHE A 525 1.72 7.54 9.87
CA PHE A 525 2.29 7.72 8.53
C PHE A 525 3.65 8.41 8.62
N SER A 526 4.64 7.86 7.96
CA SER A 526 6.01 8.36 7.85
C SER A 526 6.48 8.35 6.38
N ASN A 527 7.69 8.82 6.12
CA ASN A 527 8.27 8.82 4.78
C ASN A 527 8.77 7.43 4.32
N LEU A 528 8.40 6.38 5.03
CA LEU A 528 8.69 5.01 4.62
C LEU A 528 8.03 4.67 3.28
N HIS A 529 8.68 3.81 2.53
CA HIS A 529 8.06 3.26 1.33
C HIS A 529 6.81 2.45 1.69
N ARG A 530 5.74 2.55 0.89
CA ARG A 530 4.40 1.99 1.17
C ARG A 530 4.37 0.52 1.60
N PHE A 531 5.20 -0.34 1.01
CA PHE A 531 5.19 -1.78 1.32
C PHE A 531 5.79 -2.11 2.68
N PHE A 532 6.47 -1.18 3.34
CA PHE A 532 7.00 -1.43 4.69
C PHE A 532 5.91 -1.65 5.72
N TYR A 533 4.77 -1.00 5.59
CA TYR A 533 3.65 -1.22 6.50
C TYR A 533 3.13 -2.66 6.46
N GLU A 534 3.03 -3.26 5.26
CA GLU A 534 2.64 -4.66 5.09
C GLU A 534 3.70 -5.62 5.64
N ILE A 535 4.99 -5.32 5.45
CA ILE A 535 6.10 -6.11 6.02
C ILE A 535 6.05 -6.04 7.55
N LEU A 536 5.92 -4.85 8.13
CA LEU A 536 5.78 -4.65 9.58
C LEU A 536 4.61 -5.45 10.15
N ARG A 537 3.45 -5.35 9.51
CA ARG A 537 2.27 -6.14 9.86
C ARG A 537 2.58 -7.64 9.88
N ALA A 538 3.20 -8.17 8.82
CA ALA A 538 3.50 -9.58 8.69
C ALA A 538 4.49 -10.04 9.77
N GLN A 539 5.54 -9.27 10.03
CA GLN A 539 6.54 -9.57 11.06
C GLN A 539 5.94 -9.54 12.47
N ILE A 540 5.14 -8.51 12.79
CA ILE A 540 4.45 -8.39 14.08
C ILE A 540 3.47 -9.54 14.27
N SER A 541 2.67 -9.88 13.23
CA SER A 541 1.74 -11.01 13.29
C SER A 541 2.46 -12.33 13.55
N SER A 542 3.58 -12.57 12.88
CA SER A 542 4.41 -13.76 13.08
C SER A 542 5.03 -13.81 14.47
N GLY A 543 5.52 -12.68 14.99
CA GLY A 543 6.04 -12.57 16.35
C GLY A 543 4.97 -12.87 17.41
N ILE A 544 3.78 -12.26 17.30
CA ILE A 544 2.66 -12.52 18.22
C ILE A 544 2.24 -13.99 18.17
N GLN A 545 2.16 -14.60 16.99
CA GLN A 545 1.84 -16.02 16.86
C GLN A 545 2.90 -16.90 17.51
N GLY A 546 4.18 -16.58 17.31
CA GLY A 546 5.30 -17.29 17.95
C GLY A 546 5.22 -17.24 19.48
N ALA A 547 4.95 -16.05 20.04
CA ALA A 547 4.79 -15.88 21.48
C ALA A 547 3.59 -16.67 22.04
N ARG A 548 2.44 -16.66 21.34
CA ARG A 548 1.25 -17.45 21.72
C ARG A 548 1.54 -18.94 21.75
N LEU A 549 2.15 -19.48 20.69
CA LEU A 549 2.52 -20.90 20.62
C LEU A 549 3.51 -21.28 21.73
N PHE A 550 4.43 -20.39 22.07
CA PHE A 550 5.38 -20.62 23.15
C PHE A 550 4.70 -20.63 24.53
N GLU A 551 3.77 -19.70 24.77
CA GLU A 551 2.95 -19.69 26.01
C GLU A 551 2.10 -20.94 26.14
N GLU A 552 1.38 -21.34 25.09
CA GLU A 552 0.58 -22.58 25.06
C GLU A 552 1.45 -23.81 25.32
N ARG A 553 2.59 -23.91 24.65
CA ARG A 553 3.53 -25.04 24.88
C ARG A 553 3.99 -25.10 26.32
N LYS A 554 4.35 -23.98 26.93
CA LYS A 554 4.78 -23.89 28.30
C LYS A 554 3.68 -24.33 29.28
N GLU A 555 2.44 -23.97 28.94
CA GLU A 555 1.26 -24.38 29.72
C GLU A 555 1.02 -25.91 29.65
N TYR A 556 1.12 -26.49 28.45
CA TYR A 556 1.07 -27.93 28.26
C TYR A 556 2.22 -28.65 28.95
N GLU A 557 3.45 -28.14 28.89
CA GLU A 557 4.60 -28.72 29.62
C GLU A 557 4.35 -28.72 31.14
N ASN A 558 3.81 -27.64 31.70
CA ASN A 558 3.47 -27.56 33.13
C ASN A 558 2.36 -28.58 33.50
N GLN A 559 1.31 -28.71 32.71
CA GLN A 559 0.26 -29.71 32.90
C GLN A 559 0.82 -31.13 32.82
N LEU A 560 1.70 -31.40 31.87
CA LEU A 560 2.35 -32.71 31.73
C LEU A 560 3.22 -33.04 32.96
N ILE A 561 3.98 -32.09 33.47
CA ILE A 561 4.78 -32.24 34.69
C ILE A 561 3.87 -32.56 35.89
N GLU A 562 2.71 -31.93 35.99
CA GLU A 562 1.73 -32.16 37.03
C GLU A 562 1.14 -33.57 36.95
N HIS A 563 0.72 -34.01 35.77
CA HIS A 563 0.26 -35.38 35.51
C HIS A 563 1.34 -36.46 35.79
N ILE A 564 2.61 -36.18 35.41
CA ILE A 564 3.72 -37.12 35.72
C ILE A 564 3.89 -37.26 37.23
N LYS A 565 3.79 -36.18 38.00
CA LYS A 565 3.83 -36.24 39.47
C LYS A 565 2.69 -37.07 40.05
N GLU A 566 1.46 -36.87 39.56
CA GLU A 566 0.29 -37.66 39.97
C GLU A 566 0.49 -39.16 39.68
N LEU A 567 0.90 -39.50 38.46
CA LEU A 567 1.18 -40.88 38.06
C LEU A 567 2.31 -41.51 38.88
N SER A 568 3.37 -40.76 39.20
CA SER A 568 4.48 -41.22 40.02
C SER A 568 4.00 -41.60 41.45
N ILE A 569 3.13 -40.75 42.03
CA ILE A 569 2.56 -41.02 43.35
C ILE A 569 1.64 -42.25 43.32
N LEU A 570 0.79 -42.38 42.30
CA LEU A 570 -0.07 -43.57 42.12
C LEU A 570 0.73 -44.85 41.94
N ASN A 571 1.83 -44.79 41.18
CA ASN A 571 2.73 -45.95 41.01
C ASN A 571 3.45 -46.33 42.31
N GLU A 572 3.90 -45.34 43.10
CA GLU A 572 4.50 -45.57 44.41
C GLU A 572 3.50 -46.19 45.39
N ILE A 573 2.25 -45.74 45.39
CA ILE A 573 1.15 -46.35 46.15
C ILE A 573 0.93 -47.78 45.67
N GLY A 574 0.82 -48.04 44.37
CA GLY A 574 0.63 -49.37 43.80
C GLY A 574 1.74 -50.35 44.17
N ASN A 575 2.99 -49.90 44.01
CA ASN A 575 4.15 -50.72 44.37
C ASN A 575 4.20 -51.07 45.88
N THR A 576 3.78 -50.14 46.74
CA THR A 576 3.74 -50.33 48.16
C THR A 576 2.64 -51.34 48.58
N ILE A 577 1.46 -51.20 47.94
CA ILE A 577 0.36 -52.15 48.16
C ILE A 577 0.77 -53.59 47.78
N THR A 578 1.50 -53.74 46.67
CA THR A 578 1.93 -55.03 46.15
C THR A 578 3.14 -55.63 46.90
N SER A 579 3.96 -54.83 47.57
CA SER A 579 5.18 -55.25 48.25
C SER A 579 5.03 -55.43 49.78
N SER A 580 3.97 -54.95 50.43
CA SER A 580 3.75 -54.98 51.86
C SER A 580 2.79 -56.10 52.25
N ILE A 581 3.17 -56.87 53.26
CA ILE A 581 2.34 -57.92 53.83
C ILE A 581 1.47 -57.41 55.00
N GLU A 582 1.81 -56.24 55.59
CA GLU A 582 1.08 -55.67 56.73
C GLU A 582 0.10 -54.53 56.26
N LEU A 583 -1.17 -54.77 56.49
CA LEU A 583 -2.28 -53.89 56.10
C LEU A 583 -2.20 -52.47 56.73
N GLU A 584 -1.63 -52.37 57.95
CA GLU A 584 -1.49 -51.10 58.67
C GLU A 584 -0.45 -50.17 58.02
N LEU A 585 0.65 -50.72 57.50
CA LEU A 585 1.67 -49.96 56.75
C LEU A 585 1.13 -49.44 55.42
N ILE A 586 0.37 -50.26 54.72
CA ILE A 586 -0.32 -49.85 53.45
C ILE A 586 -1.28 -48.74 53.77
N TRP A 587 -2.09 -48.86 54.84
CA TRP A 587 -3.06 -47.85 55.23
C TRP A 587 -2.41 -46.48 55.53
N ASP A 588 -1.35 -46.45 56.30
CA ASP A 588 -0.65 -45.23 56.69
C ASP A 588 0.02 -44.53 55.48
N LEU A 589 0.62 -45.31 54.60
CA LEU A 589 1.30 -44.79 53.45
C LEU A 589 0.30 -44.26 52.38
N VAL A 590 -0.70 -45.06 52.04
CA VAL A 590 -1.75 -44.68 51.08
C VAL A 590 -2.48 -43.45 51.56
N SER A 591 -2.89 -43.38 52.82
CA SER A 591 -3.59 -42.23 53.38
C SER A 591 -2.70 -40.97 53.41
N SER A 592 -1.40 -41.09 53.68
CA SER A 592 -0.48 -39.96 53.68
C SER A 592 -0.20 -39.40 52.27
N LYS A 593 -0.08 -40.29 51.27
CA LYS A 593 0.15 -39.93 49.87
C LYS A 593 -1.09 -39.30 49.22
N ILE A 594 -2.29 -39.87 49.46
CA ILE A 594 -3.56 -39.31 49.03
C ILE A 594 -3.81 -37.95 49.67
N ALA A 595 -3.43 -37.74 50.95
CA ALA A 595 -3.51 -36.43 51.59
C ALA A 595 -2.65 -35.33 50.94
N ASN A 596 -1.61 -35.72 50.22
CA ASN A 596 -0.78 -34.78 49.45
C ASN A 596 -1.36 -34.41 48.08
N LEU A 597 -2.21 -35.30 47.51
CA LEU A 597 -2.84 -35.08 46.20
C LEU A 597 -4.19 -34.36 46.31
N PHE A 598 -4.98 -34.70 47.34
CA PHE A 598 -6.34 -34.22 47.48
C PHE A 598 -6.55 -33.50 48.82
N ASP A 599 -7.23 -32.35 48.80
CA ASP A 599 -7.62 -31.60 50.00
C ASP A 599 -8.86 -32.23 50.63
N TYR A 600 -8.65 -33.24 51.51
CA TYR A 600 -9.75 -33.91 52.20
C TYR A 600 -9.63 -33.80 53.72
N ASN A 601 -10.77 -33.87 54.42
CA ASN A 601 -10.80 -33.80 55.87
C ASN A 601 -10.79 -35.18 56.54
N VAL A 602 -11.31 -36.19 55.88
CA VAL A 602 -11.45 -37.57 56.39
C VAL A 602 -11.27 -38.55 55.24
N PHE A 603 -10.52 -39.59 55.50
CA PHE A 603 -10.31 -40.70 54.57
C PHE A 603 -10.80 -42.01 55.24
N TYR A 604 -11.58 -42.78 54.49
CA TYR A 604 -12.11 -44.05 54.94
C TYR A 604 -11.55 -45.19 54.10
N LEU A 605 -11.07 -46.30 54.77
CA LEU A 605 -10.80 -47.56 54.12
C LEU A 605 -11.83 -48.55 54.67
N ILE A 606 -12.55 -49.21 53.77
CA ILE A 606 -13.56 -50.20 54.12
C ILE A 606 -13.06 -51.51 53.59
N LEU A 607 -12.86 -52.46 54.49
CA LEU A 607 -12.41 -53.80 54.21
C LEU A 607 -13.53 -54.78 54.49
N LEU A 608 -13.76 -55.72 53.58
CA LEU A 608 -14.71 -56.82 53.77
C LEU A 608 -13.97 -58.03 54.39
N ASP A 609 -14.41 -58.45 55.53
CA ASP A 609 -14.01 -59.76 56.16
C ASP A 609 -14.97 -60.80 55.61
N GLU A 610 -14.57 -61.55 54.58
CA GLU A 610 -15.39 -62.57 53.92
C GLU A 610 -15.72 -63.75 54.79
N GLU A 611 -14.93 -64.05 55.85
CA GLU A 611 -15.21 -65.17 56.79
C GLU A 611 -16.26 -64.79 57.81
N LYS A 612 -16.43 -63.49 58.11
CA LYS A 612 -17.35 -63.00 59.15
C LYS A 612 -18.54 -62.24 58.62
N ASP A 613 -18.56 -61.99 57.29
CA ASP A 613 -19.56 -61.15 56.64
C ASP A 613 -19.69 -59.74 57.28
N LEU A 614 -18.56 -59.17 57.70
CA LEU A 614 -18.46 -57.91 58.42
C LEU A 614 -17.60 -56.88 57.62
N LEU A 615 -17.99 -55.60 57.69
CA LEU A 615 -17.20 -54.52 57.19
C LEU A 615 -16.33 -53.92 58.31
N ASP A 616 -15.00 -53.99 58.17
CA ASP A 616 -14.05 -53.27 59.03
C ASP A 616 -13.75 -51.90 58.43
N ILE A 617 -14.08 -50.82 59.16
CA ILE A 617 -13.93 -49.44 58.69
C ILE A 617 -12.75 -48.80 59.43
N LYS A 618 -11.68 -48.55 58.72
CA LYS A 618 -10.54 -47.72 59.18
C LYS A 618 -10.74 -46.28 58.82
N VAL A 619 -10.64 -45.38 59.81
CA VAL A 619 -10.86 -43.89 59.60
C VAL A 619 -9.60 -43.14 59.95
N LYS A 620 -9.12 -42.30 59.04
CA LYS A 620 -8.02 -41.39 59.31
C LYS A 620 -8.49 -39.93 59.11
N LYS A 621 -8.37 -39.11 60.18
CA LYS A 621 -8.64 -37.67 60.14
C LYS A 621 -7.34 -36.94 59.89
N VAL A 622 -7.32 -36.03 58.85
CA VAL A 622 -6.18 -35.17 58.58
C VAL A 622 -6.48 -33.77 59.11
N GLN A 623 -5.61 -33.21 59.96
CA GLN A 623 -5.75 -31.80 60.39
C GLN A 623 -5.49 -30.87 59.21
N LYS A 624 -6.41 -29.94 58.93
CA LYS A 624 -6.21 -28.88 57.93
C LYS A 624 -4.91 -28.14 58.20
N ARG A 625 -3.92 -28.23 57.30
CA ARG A 625 -2.86 -27.23 57.22
C ARG A 625 -3.52 -25.90 56.86
N LYS A 626 -3.36 -24.85 57.68
CA LYS A 626 -3.80 -23.47 57.37
C LYS A 626 -3.27 -23.09 55.99
N ARG A 627 -4.17 -22.84 55.02
CA ARG A 627 -3.81 -22.26 53.71
C ARG A 627 -3.04 -20.97 53.96
N LYS A 628 -1.79 -20.91 53.54
CA LYS A 628 -1.12 -19.62 53.30
C LYS A 628 -1.82 -19.03 52.08
N THR A 629 -2.68 -18.03 52.29
CA THR A 629 -3.20 -17.17 51.20
C THR A 629 -2.02 -16.41 50.62
N PHE A 630 -1.52 -16.84 49.49
CA PHE A 630 -0.74 -15.98 48.63
C PHE A 630 -1.72 -14.99 47.96
N ARG A 631 -1.71 -13.75 48.42
CA ARG A 631 -2.24 -12.62 47.62
C ARG A 631 -1.20 -12.34 46.55
N PHE A 632 -1.56 -12.57 45.28
CA PHE A 632 -0.86 -11.97 44.18
C PHE A 632 -1.15 -10.46 44.25
N GLY A 633 -0.09 -9.66 44.37
CA GLY A 633 -0.09 -8.21 44.20
C GLY A 633 0.10 -7.86 42.73
#